data_a337d9e1f71419d782db4dcd2a13b35e
#
_entry.id   a337d9e1f71419d782db4dcd2a13b35e
#
_cell.length_a   1.000
_cell.length_b   1.000
_cell.length_c   1.000
_cell.angle_alpha   90.00
_cell.angle_beta   90.00
_cell.angle_gamma   90.00
#
_symmetry.space_group_name_H-M   'P 1'
#
loop_
_entity.id
_entity.type
_entity.pdbx_description
1 polymer ?
#
loop_
_entity_poly.entity_id
_entity_poly.type
_entity_poly.pdbx_seq_one_letter_code
_entity_poly.pdbx_strand_id
1 'polypeptide(L)'
;IYIFTHDSIGLGEDGPTHQAVEQLSSLRLVPGLDVWRPADTQETAAAWREAILSQERPIAFALSRQTLKEIPKTKRQISNISRGGYVVYGDGSDPDAIIIATGSEVSISVSAAEQLKLKGVNIRVISMPCQEVYERQTLAYKNKCIPKNFDNILAVESGIGDSWHKFVGKKGAMISMESF
;
A
#
# COMPACT_ATOMS: atom_id res chain seq x y z
N ILE A 1 -10.13 13.06 12.35
CA ILE A 1 -10.02 11.67 11.85
C ILE A 1 -11.32 11.32 11.15
N TYR A 2 -11.22 10.80 9.92
CA TYR A 2 -12.34 10.28 9.13
C TYR A 2 -12.16 8.76 9.01
N ILE A 3 -13.24 7.99 9.12
CA ILE A 3 -13.18 6.53 9.05
C ILE A 3 -14.18 6.06 8.02
N PHE A 4 -13.67 5.41 6.98
CA PHE A 4 -14.45 4.79 5.92
C PHE A 4 -14.22 3.29 5.93
N THR A 5 -15.28 2.51 5.82
CA THR A 5 -15.22 1.07 5.56
C THR A 5 -15.54 0.80 4.09
N HIS A 6 -15.41 -0.46 3.64
CA HIS A 6 -15.62 -0.84 2.23
C HIS A 6 -14.65 -0.09 1.29
N ASP A 7 -13.35 -0.26 1.57
CA ASP A 7 -12.25 0.44 0.91
C ASP A 7 -12.10 0.12 -0.59
N SER A 8 -12.71 -0.99 -1.06
CA SER A 8 -12.52 -1.51 -2.41
C SER A 8 -13.62 -2.50 -2.81
N ILE A 9 -13.41 -3.18 -3.92
CA ILE A 9 -14.30 -4.24 -4.44
C ILE A 9 -14.19 -5.57 -3.68
N GLY A 10 -13.43 -5.66 -2.60
CA GLY A 10 -13.07 -6.91 -1.93
C GLY A 10 -14.23 -7.67 -1.27
N LEU A 11 -15.39 -7.05 -1.12
CA LEU A 11 -16.61 -7.66 -0.64
C LEU A 11 -17.70 -7.61 -1.73
N GLY A 12 -18.12 -8.76 -2.22
CA GLY A 12 -19.09 -8.86 -3.31
C GLY A 12 -20.55 -8.89 -2.87
N GLU A 13 -20.86 -9.30 -1.63
CA GLU A 13 -22.24 -9.54 -1.19
C GLU A 13 -23.10 -8.25 -1.11
N ASP A 14 -22.49 -7.11 -0.81
CA ASP A 14 -23.18 -5.81 -0.70
C ASP A 14 -23.43 -5.14 -2.07
N GLY A 15 -22.84 -5.68 -3.14
CA GLY A 15 -23.00 -5.20 -4.50
C GLY A 15 -22.27 -3.90 -4.83
N PRO A 16 -22.46 -3.36 -6.05
CA PRO A 16 -21.68 -2.24 -6.58
C PRO A 16 -21.78 -0.94 -5.75
N THR A 17 -22.88 -0.73 -5.04
CA THR A 17 -23.07 0.48 -4.21
C THR A 17 -22.11 0.58 -3.03
N HIS A 18 -21.43 -0.52 -2.68
CA HIS A 18 -20.46 -0.59 -1.58
C HIS A 18 -19.04 -0.95 -2.06
N GLN A 19 -18.82 -0.92 -3.37
CA GLN A 19 -17.52 -1.23 -3.98
C GLN A 19 -16.84 0.06 -4.44
N ALA A 20 -15.93 0.59 -3.59
CA ALA A 20 -15.18 1.79 -3.89
C ALA A 20 -14.17 1.55 -5.02
N VAL A 21 -14.15 2.41 -6.03
CA VAL A 21 -13.21 2.38 -7.16
C VAL A 21 -12.40 3.68 -7.22
N GLU A 22 -13.05 4.84 -7.36
CA GLU A 22 -12.42 6.16 -7.47
C GLU A 22 -12.19 6.87 -6.13
N GLN A 23 -12.82 6.42 -5.05
CA GLN A 23 -12.87 7.13 -3.76
C GLN A 23 -11.49 7.31 -3.14
N LEU A 24 -10.63 6.29 -3.19
CA LEU A 24 -9.27 6.38 -2.65
C LEU A 24 -8.43 7.42 -3.40
N SER A 25 -8.47 7.40 -4.73
CA SER A 25 -7.75 8.37 -5.56
C SER A 25 -8.25 9.78 -5.33
N SER A 26 -9.57 9.96 -5.20
CA SER A 26 -10.19 11.26 -4.88
C SER A 26 -9.75 11.79 -3.52
N LEU A 27 -9.70 10.95 -2.49
CA LEU A 27 -9.21 11.34 -1.16
C LEU A 27 -7.74 11.75 -1.18
N ARG A 28 -6.89 11.04 -1.94
CA ARG A 28 -5.46 11.36 -2.09
C ARG A 28 -5.20 12.67 -2.84
N LEU A 29 -6.19 13.20 -3.56
CA LEU A 29 -6.11 14.52 -4.20
C LEU A 29 -6.37 15.66 -3.22
N VAL A 30 -6.92 15.41 -2.03
CA VAL A 30 -7.19 16.45 -1.02
C VAL A 30 -5.88 16.92 -0.40
N PRO A 31 -5.47 18.19 -0.61
CA PRO A 31 -4.22 18.69 -0.05
C PRO A 31 -4.19 18.61 1.48
N GLY A 32 -3.12 18.05 2.03
CA GLY A 32 -2.95 17.99 3.47
C GLY A 32 -3.64 16.81 4.16
N LEU A 33 -4.46 16.03 3.48
CA LEU A 33 -5.07 14.82 4.02
C LEU A 33 -4.10 13.64 3.88
N ASP A 34 -3.90 12.88 4.96
CA ASP A 34 -3.17 11.63 4.94
C ASP A 34 -4.15 10.45 4.87
N VAL A 35 -4.09 9.67 3.80
CA VAL A 35 -5.02 8.55 3.56
C VAL A 35 -4.35 7.23 3.90
N TRP A 36 -4.83 6.57 4.95
CA TRP A 36 -4.34 5.29 5.42
C TRP A 36 -5.24 4.15 4.97
N ARG A 37 -4.68 3.22 4.22
CA ARG A 37 -5.32 1.97 3.78
C ARG A 37 -4.51 0.77 4.28
N PRO A 38 -4.72 0.35 5.54
CA PRO A 38 -3.92 -0.70 6.17
C PRO A 38 -4.26 -2.09 5.63
N ALA A 39 -3.24 -2.97 5.57
CA ALA A 39 -3.33 -4.33 5.06
C ALA A 39 -3.68 -5.39 6.12
N ASP A 40 -3.48 -5.08 7.39
CA ASP A 40 -3.72 -5.99 8.51
C ASP A 40 -3.84 -5.26 9.85
N THR A 41 -4.01 -6.02 10.93
CA THR A 41 -4.19 -5.48 12.29
C THR A 41 -3.00 -4.63 12.75
N GLN A 42 -1.76 -5.04 12.42
CA GLN A 42 -0.56 -4.30 12.82
C GLN A 42 -0.45 -2.95 12.11
N GLU A 43 -0.76 -2.91 10.82
CA GLU A 43 -0.82 -1.66 10.07
C GLU A 43 -1.97 -0.76 10.57
N THR A 44 -3.13 -1.35 10.87
CA THR A 44 -4.26 -0.62 11.45
C THR A 44 -3.89 0.02 12.78
N ALA A 45 -3.24 -0.73 13.68
CA ALA A 45 -2.77 -0.20 14.96
C ALA A 45 -1.75 0.93 14.81
N ALA A 46 -0.82 0.80 13.86
CA ALA A 46 0.14 1.85 13.56
C ALA A 46 -0.54 3.10 12.97
N ALA A 47 -1.48 2.93 12.05
CA ALA A 47 -2.26 4.03 11.49
C ALA A 47 -3.06 4.78 12.55
N TRP A 48 -3.69 4.08 13.48
CA TRP A 48 -4.38 4.69 14.63
C TRP A 48 -3.41 5.47 15.52
N ARG A 49 -2.23 4.91 15.80
CA ARG A 49 -1.19 5.63 16.55
C ARG A 49 -0.84 6.95 15.86
N GLU A 50 -0.57 6.92 14.55
CA GLU A 50 -0.24 8.13 13.80
C GLU A 50 -1.41 9.13 13.79
N ALA A 51 -2.65 8.66 13.68
CA ALA A 51 -3.83 9.50 13.69
C ALA A 51 -4.06 10.21 15.04
N ILE A 52 -3.81 9.53 16.17
CA ILE A 52 -3.94 10.11 17.51
C ILE A 52 -2.82 11.13 17.76
N LEU A 53 -1.62 10.88 17.26
CA LEU A 53 -0.46 11.77 17.45
C LEU A 53 -0.44 12.95 16.46
N SER A 54 -1.20 12.89 15.37
CA SER A 54 -1.26 13.98 14.39
C SER A 54 -2.00 15.19 14.95
N GLN A 55 -1.31 16.32 15.00
CA GLN A 55 -1.89 17.60 15.46
C GLN A 55 -2.19 18.56 14.31
N GLU A 56 -1.52 18.39 13.16
CA GLU A 56 -1.53 19.37 12.08
C GLU A 56 -2.26 18.88 10.82
N ARG A 57 -2.48 17.57 10.68
CA ARG A 57 -3.01 17.00 9.46
C ARG A 57 -4.24 16.14 9.74
N PRO A 58 -5.31 16.32 8.97
CA PRO A 58 -6.43 15.38 8.98
C PRO A 58 -5.98 14.02 8.44
N ILE A 59 -6.58 12.97 8.98
CA ILE A 59 -6.32 11.59 8.60
C ILE A 59 -7.61 10.92 8.22
N ALA A 60 -7.61 10.24 7.07
CA ALA A 60 -8.67 9.36 6.61
C ALA A 60 -8.21 7.90 6.66
N PHE A 61 -9.04 7.04 7.21
CA PHE A 61 -8.89 5.59 7.13
C PHE A 61 -9.80 5.03 6.05
N ALA A 62 -9.24 4.21 5.18
CA ALA A 62 -9.98 3.36 4.25
C ALA A 62 -9.78 1.90 4.70
N LEU A 63 -10.76 1.37 5.41
CA LEU A 63 -10.69 0.04 6.02
C LEU A 63 -11.44 -0.99 5.18
N SER A 64 -10.86 -2.18 5.05
CA SER A 64 -11.52 -3.29 4.39
C SER A 64 -12.76 -3.74 5.17
N ARG A 65 -13.78 -4.18 4.44
CA ARG A 65 -14.96 -4.82 5.04
C ARG A 65 -14.71 -6.30 5.32
N GLN A 66 -14.01 -6.97 4.42
CA GLN A 66 -13.64 -8.38 4.54
C GLN A 66 -12.51 -8.61 5.55
N THR A 67 -12.41 -9.81 6.06
CA THR A 67 -11.28 -10.23 6.90
C THR A 67 -10.02 -10.37 6.04
N LEU A 68 -8.95 -9.73 6.46
CA LEU A 68 -7.64 -9.80 5.81
C LEU A 68 -6.70 -10.75 6.56
N LYS A 69 -5.82 -11.40 5.80
CA LYS A 69 -4.81 -12.29 6.36
C LYS A 69 -3.68 -11.48 7.01
N GLU A 70 -3.33 -11.81 8.24
CA GLU A 70 -2.15 -11.26 8.90
C GLU A 70 -0.86 -11.63 8.14
N ILE A 71 -0.01 -10.65 7.95
CA ILE A 71 1.30 -10.82 7.31
C ILE A 71 2.36 -10.80 8.41
N PRO A 72 3.14 -11.88 8.59
CA PRO A 72 4.20 -11.90 9.60
C PRO A 72 5.23 -10.79 9.37
N LYS A 73 5.53 -10.03 10.42
CA LYS A 73 6.47 -8.90 10.37
C LYS A 73 7.51 -8.98 11.47
N THR A 74 8.72 -8.63 11.15
CA THR A 74 9.79 -8.39 12.13
C THR A 74 9.52 -7.10 12.91
N LYS A 75 10.14 -6.94 14.08
CA LYS A 75 10.07 -5.69 14.88
C LYS A 75 10.47 -4.46 14.07
N ARG A 76 11.47 -4.59 13.18
CA ARG A 76 11.92 -3.51 12.30
C ARG A 76 10.83 -3.13 11.27
N GLN A 77 10.17 -4.11 10.68
CA GLN A 77 9.07 -3.85 9.73
C GLN A 77 7.91 -3.16 10.43
N ILE A 78 7.51 -3.64 11.62
CA ILE A 78 6.46 -3.00 12.43
C ILE A 78 6.81 -1.53 12.71
N SER A 79 8.05 -1.24 13.13
CA SER A 79 8.48 0.15 13.39
C SER A 79 8.50 1.04 12.14
N ASN A 80 8.60 0.46 10.95
CA ASN A 80 8.60 1.19 9.70
C ASN A 80 7.19 1.47 9.13
N ILE A 81 6.13 0.86 9.66
CA ILE A 81 4.76 1.11 9.19
C ILE A 81 4.42 2.61 9.30
N SER A 82 4.82 3.26 10.38
CA SER A 82 4.62 4.70 10.61
C SER A 82 5.27 5.60 9.55
N ARG A 83 6.13 5.05 8.69
CA ARG A 83 6.73 5.77 7.56
C ARG A 83 5.85 5.80 6.31
N GLY A 84 4.67 5.20 6.35
CA GLY A 84 3.69 5.20 5.26
C GLY A 84 3.97 4.21 4.13
N GLY A 85 5.16 3.62 4.09
CA GLY A 85 5.55 2.57 3.14
C GLY A 85 6.83 1.89 3.58
N TYR A 86 6.91 0.56 3.46
CA TYR A 86 8.06 -0.23 3.91
C TYR A 86 8.14 -1.57 3.16
N VAL A 87 9.34 -2.17 3.15
CA VAL A 87 9.53 -3.52 2.57
C VAL A 87 8.94 -4.55 3.52
N VAL A 88 7.88 -5.22 3.08
CA VAL A 88 7.20 -6.28 3.85
C VAL A 88 7.75 -7.66 3.50
N TYR A 89 8.26 -7.88 2.28
CA TYR A 89 8.83 -9.13 1.81
C TYR A 89 10.03 -8.87 0.88
N GLY A 90 11.02 -9.78 0.87
CA GLY A 90 12.20 -9.66 -0.02
C GLY A 90 13.22 -8.59 0.45
N ASP A 91 13.32 -8.32 1.77
CA ASP A 91 14.33 -7.42 2.34
C ASP A 91 15.70 -8.11 2.33
N GLY A 92 16.71 -7.45 1.77
CA GLY A 92 18.11 -7.90 1.82
C GLY A 92 18.71 -8.45 0.52
N SER A 93 17.96 -8.55 -0.57
CA SER A 93 18.49 -8.93 -1.90
C SER A 93 18.19 -7.84 -2.94
N ASP A 94 19.00 -7.79 -4.00
CA ASP A 94 18.64 -7.00 -5.18
C ASP A 94 17.46 -7.71 -5.87
N PRO A 95 16.31 -7.05 -5.99
CA PRO A 95 15.13 -7.66 -6.60
C PRO A 95 15.21 -7.62 -8.12
N ASP A 96 14.63 -8.65 -8.77
CA ASP A 96 14.38 -8.63 -10.21
C ASP A 96 13.21 -7.71 -10.57
N ALA A 97 12.22 -7.62 -9.64
CA ALA A 97 11.11 -6.67 -9.73
C ALA A 97 10.60 -6.27 -8.33
N ILE A 98 9.89 -5.15 -8.28
CA ILE A 98 9.25 -4.63 -7.06
C ILE A 98 7.74 -4.62 -7.29
N ILE A 99 6.99 -5.15 -6.31
CA ILE A 99 5.55 -4.97 -6.24
C ILE A 99 5.25 -3.97 -5.12
N ILE A 100 4.50 -2.93 -5.42
CA ILE A 100 3.98 -1.99 -4.44
C ILE A 100 2.48 -2.24 -4.30
N ALA A 101 2.02 -2.49 -3.08
CA ALA A 101 0.61 -2.76 -2.83
C ALA A 101 0.13 -2.05 -1.55
N THR A 102 -1.17 -1.93 -1.40
CA THR A 102 -1.81 -1.34 -0.22
C THR A 102 -3.06 -2.13 0.15
N GLY A 103 -3.47 -2.06 1.42
CA GLY A 103 -4.68 -2.74 1.88
C GLY A 103 -4.68 -4.23 1.58
N SER A 104 -5.82 -4.74 1.12
CA SER A 104 -6.04 -6.16 0.84
C SER A 104 -5.07 -6.76 -0.19
N GLU A 105 -4.51 -5.96 -1.08
CA GLU A 105 -3.64 -6.42 -2.16
C GLU A 105 -2.23 -6.79 -1.68
N VAL A 106 -1.83 -6.36 -0.46
CA VAL A 106 -0.50 -6.68 0.09
C VAL A 106 -0.31 -8.17 0.30
N SER A 107 -1.31 -8.85 0.91
CA SER A 107 -1.21 -10.29 1.15
C SER A 107 -1.17 -11.12 -0.15
N ILE A 108 -1.92 -10.69 -1.15
CA ILE A 108 -1.92 -11.30 -2.50
C ILE A 108 -0.55 -11.11 -3.15
N SER A 109 0.03 -9.93 -3.06
CA SER A 109 1.35 -9.60 -3.60
C SER A 109 2.47 -10.40 -2.93
N VAL A 110 2.40 -10.61 -1.61
CA VAL A 110 3.35 -11.46 -0.89
C VAL A 110 3.23 -12.91 -1.36
N SER A 111 2.00 -13.43 -1.49
CA SER A 111 1.78 -14.80 -1.99
C SER A 111 2.28 -15.00 -3.42
N ALA A 112 2.10 -13.99 -4.30
CA ALA A 112 2.65 -14.03 -5.66
C ALA A 112 4.19 -14.02 -5.64
N ALA A 113 4.81 -13.20 -4.79
CA ALA A 113 6.26 -13.14 -4.65
C ALA A 113 6.85 -14.47 -4.14
N GLU A 114 6.17 -15.14 -3.20
CA GLU A 114 6.56 -16.47 -2.72
C GLU A 114 6.54 -17.52 -3.85
N GLN A 115 5.50 -17.52 -4.68
CA GLN A 115 5.41 -18.42 -5.83
C GLN A 115 6.48 -18.14 -6.89
N LEU A 116 6.78 -16.87 -7.16
CA LEU A 116 7.82 -16.47 -8.09
C LEU A 116 9.22 -16.86 -7.60
N LYS A 117 9.45 -16.78 -6.30
CA LYS A 117 10.70 -17.23 -5.67
C LYS A 117 10.99 -18.71 -5.95
N LEU A 118 9.96 -19.58 -5.96
CA LEU A 118 10.11 -21.00 -6.32
C LEU A 118 10.55 -21.21 -7.78
N LYS A 119 10.34 -20.18 -8.62
CA LYS A 119 10.77 -20.17 -10.03
C LYS A 119 12.11 -19.43 -10.23
N GLY A 120 12.79 -19.05 -9.14
CA GLY A 120 14.07 -18.36 -9.19
C GLY A 120 13.98 -16.84 -9.43
N VAL A 121 12.78 -16.23 -9.33
CA VAL A 121 12.58 -14.80 -9.51
C VAL A 121 12.49 -14.11 -8.14
N ASN A 122 13.34 -13.16 -7.90
CA ASN A 122 13.43 -12.40 -6.66
C ASN A 122 12.50 -11.18 -6.70
N ILE A 123 11.43 -11.20 -5.92
CA ILE A 123 10.49 -10.09 -5.83
C ILE A 123 10.61 -9.41 -4.46
N ARG A 124 10.71 -8.09 -4.47
CA ARG A 124 10.51 -7.26 -3.28
C ARG A 124 9.07 -6.79 -3.25
N VAL A 125 8.39 -6.98 -2.11
CA VAL A 125 7.04 -6.42 -1.90
C VAL A 125 7.14 -5.27 -0.92
N ILE A 126 6.55 -4.13 -1.31
CA ILE A 126 6.42 -2.93 -0.48
C ILE A 126 4.95 -2.81 -0.12
N SER A 127 4.65 -2.82 1.18
CA SER A 127 3.37 -2.35 1.67
C SER A 127 3.42 -0.83 1.79
N MET A 128 2.43 -0.14 1.22
CA MET A 128 2.33 1.31 1.24
C MET A 128 0.97 1.74 1.80
N PRO A 129 0.77 1.62 3.11
CA PRO A 129 -0.49 1.97 3.75
C PRO A 129 -0.83 3.47 3.66
N CYS A 130 0.14 4.36 3.47
CA CYS A 130 -0.10 5.80 3.30
C CYS A 130 0.94 6.44 2.37
N GLN A 131 0.52 6.78 1.15
CA GLN A 131 1.40 7.39 0.15
C GLN A 131 1.94 8.74 0.61
N GLU A 132 1.11 9.58 1.22
CA GLU A 132 1.44 10.94 1.63
C GLU A 132 2.54 10.95 2.70
N VAL A 133 2.45 10.04 3.67
CA VAL A 133 3.48 9.88 4.71
C VAL A 133 4.78 9.34 4.11
N TYR A 134 4.70 8.38 3.19
CA TYR A 134 5.88 7.86 2.51
C TYR A 134 6.59 8.91 1.66
N GLU A 135 5.86 9.76 0.97
CA GLU A 135 6.44 10.83 0.15
C GLU A 135 7.23 11.84 0.98
N ARG A 136 6.82 12.10 2.22
CA ARG A 136 7.54 12.98 3.15
C ARG A 136 8.81 12.35 3.74
N GLN A 137 9.08 11.06 3.50
CA GLN A 137 10.29 10.43 3.99
C GLN A 137 11.54 10.94 3.26
N THR A 138 12.70 10.79 3.93
CA THR A 138 14.00 11.15 3.34
C THR A 138 14.28 10.35 2.08
N LEU A 139 15.02 10.93 1.14
CA LEU A 139 15.47 10.23 -0.08
C LEU A 139 16.24 8.95 0.26
N ALA A 140 17.04 8.96 1.31
CA ALA A 140 17.78 7.78 1.76
C ALA A 140 16.85 6.64 2.15
N TYR A 141 15.74 6.92 2.84
CA TYR A 141 14.73 5.91 3.17
C TYR A 141 13.99 5.41 1.95
N LYS A 142 13.54 6.33 1.09
CA LYS A 142 12.83 5.97 -0.15
C LYS A 142 13.68 5.09 -1.05
N ASN A 143 14.98 5.40 -1.19
CA ASN A 143 15.92 4.59 -1.98
C ASN A 143 16.20 3.19 -1.38
N LYS A 144 16.00 2.99 -0.08
CA LYS A 144 16.05 1.64 0.52
C LYS A 144 14.84 0.79 0.12
N CYS A 145 13.67 1.40 0.00
CA CYS A 145 12.46 0.71 -0.44
C CYS A 145 12.50 0.50 -1.95
N ILE A 146 12.61 1.59 -2.70
CA ILE A 146 12.66 1.63 -4.16
C ILE A 146 14.01 2.21 -4.57
N PRO A 147 14.96 1.41 -5.06
CA PRO A 147 16.27 1.92 -5.48
C PRO A 147 16.14 2.96 -6.59
N LYS A 148 17.03 3.95 -6.58
CA LYS A 148 17.07 4.97 -7.63
C LYS A 148 17.28 4.31 -9.01
N ASN A 149 16.51 4.74 -10.00
CA ASN A 149 16.54 4.21 -11.38
C ASN A 149 16.12 2.73 -11.50
N PHE A 150 15.34 2.21 -10.56
CA PHE A 150 14.75 0.88 -10.69
C PHE A 150 13.45 0.97 -11.52
N ASP A 151 13.38 0.20 -12.60
CA ASP A 151 12.33 0.33 -13.62
C ASP A 151 11.24 -0.75 -13.53
N ASN A 152 11.59 -1.95 -13.03
CA ASN A 152 10.67 -3.10 -12.99
C ASN A 152 9.74 -3.02 -11.78
N ILE A 153 8.80 -2.07 -11.79
CA ILE A 153 7.88 -1.83 -10.69
C ILE A 153 6.45 -2.10 -11.14
N LEU A 154 5.73 -2.87 -10.33
CA LEU A 154 4.30 -3.12 -10.47
C LEU A 154 3.57 -2.53 -9.26
N ALA A 155 2.57 -1.67 -9.48
CA ALA A 155 1.63 -1.29 -8.44
C ALA A 155 0.37 -2.14 -8.51
N VAL A 156 -0.19 -2.51 -7.36
CA VAL A 156 -1.41 -3.33 -7.26
C VAL A 156 -2.37 -2.68 -6.27
N GLU A 157 -3.52 -2.23 -6.75
CA GLU A 157 -4.58 -1.64 -5.95
C GLU A 157 -5.95 -1.92 -6.56
N SER A 158 -6.90 -2.39 -5.75
CA SER A 158 -8.31 -2.53 -6.12
C SER A 158 -9.03 -1.17 -6.09
N GLY A 159 -8.57 -0.25 -6.91
CA GLY A 159 -9.06 1.11 -7.07
C GLY A 159 -8.42 1.74 -8.30
N ILE A 160 -8.74 2.99 -8.62
CA ILE A 160 -8.12 3.72 -9.74
C ILE A 160 -6.62 3.92 -9.49
N GLY A 161 -5.81 3.60 -10.51
CA GLY A 161 -4.36 3.53 -10.43
C GLY A 161 -3.61 4.86 -10.50
N ASP A 162 -4.26 5.99 -10.77
CA ASP A 162 -3.62 7.26 -11.11
C ASP A 162 -2.58 7.74 -10.11
N SER A 163 -2.85 7.55 -8.82
CA SER A 163 -1.92 7.95 -7.75
C SER A 163 -0.59 7.17 -7.74
N TRP A 164 -0.50 6.05 -8.46
CA TRP A 164 0.67 5.18 -8.49
C TRP A 164 1.69 5.53 -9.57
N HIS A 165 1.33 6.33 -10.58
CA HIS A 165 2.25 6.73 -11.67
C HIS A 165 3.57 7.29 -11.18
N LYS A 166 3.55 8.05 -10.08
CA LYS A 166 4.75 8.65 -9.46
C LYS A 166 5.72 7.62 -8.87
N PHE A 167 5.24 6.41 -8.54
CA PHE A 167 6.05 5.33 -7.98
C PHE A 167 6.52 4.33 -9.04
N VAL A 168 5.65 4.00 -9.99
CA VAL A 168 5.98 3.02 -11.04
C VAL A 168 6.81 3.62 -12.17
N GLY A 169 6.75 4.94 -12.36
CA GLY A 169 7.48 5.62 -13.42
C GLY A 169 6.96 5.28 -14.83
N LYS A 170 7.79 5.54 -15.85
CA LYS A 170 7.39 5.36 -17.26
C LYS A 170 7.43 3.91 -17.75
N LYS A 171 8.21 3.05 -17.11
CA LYS A 171 8.43 1.66 -17.52
C LYS A 171 7.71 0.64 -16.66
N GLY A 172 7.22 1.05 -15.49
CA GLY A 172 6.46 0.19 -14.61
C GLY A 172 5.03 -0.02 -15.10
N ALA A 173 4.33 -0.92 -14.41
CA ALA A 173 2.96 -1.33 -14.73
C ALA A 173 2.04 -1.18 -13.51
N MET A 174 0.74 -1.25 -13.75
CA MET A 174 -0.27 -1.23 -12.70
C MET A 174 -1.31 -2.33 -12.96
N ILE A 175 -1.75 -2.97 -11.88
CA ILE A 175 -2.98 -3.75 -11.83
C ILE A 175 -3.95 -2.95 -10.97
N SER A 176 -4.94 -2.35 -11.59
CA SER A 176 -5.87 -1.41 -10.99
C SER A 176 -7.26 -1.58 -11.59
N MET A 177 -8.24 -0.87 -11.03
CA MET A 177 -9.59 -0.80 -11.58
C MET A 177 -9.70 0.41 -12.50
N GLU A 178 -10.49 0.28 -13.55
CA GLU A 178 -10.83 1.40 -14.46
C GLU A 178 -12.31 1.77 -14.39
N SER A 179 -13.13 0.85 -13.91
CA SER A 179 -14.60 1.03 -13.75
C SER A 179 -15.16 -0.02 -12.80
N PHE A 180 -16.43 0.14 -12.44
CA PHE A 180 -17.24 -0.89 -11.80
C PHE A 180 -17.39 -2.12 -12.69
#